data_b61bcc202b4691c49b089752f23f2353
#
_entry.id   b61bcc202b4691c49b089752f23f2353
#
_cell.length_a   1.000
_cell.length_b   1.000
_cell.length_c   1.000
_cell.angle_alpha   90.00
_cell.angle_beta   90.00
_cell.angle_gamma   90.00
#
_symmetry.space_group_name_H-M   'P 1'
#
loop_
_entity.id
_entity.type
_entity.pdbx_description
1 polymer ?
#
loop_
_entity_poly.entity_id
_entity_poly.type
_entity_poly.pdbx_seq_one_letter_code
_entity_poly.pdbx_strand_id
1 'polypeptide(L)'
;LKNFLKKNQKKIIKELDIFYSKYSKNKIITITGTNGKSTTAKLLDLILKDHKKDSRLCGNIGNPILSQKKISKNTLFVVEASSYQIAYSKFFKTNYAVILNISPDHLERHGSIENYVSAKFKLITNQSKKDFAFLNSKDRYLKNKIKKSKFFSRLINVNPKLTNSFNKKVVNPYFLSQGNRENLSFIFSISKKLKLKENKILKIINKFKGLKYRQQIIYNSNKITLINDSKATTFASTMNILKVLKKVYWLVGGIGKLGDKFTLKKNECKNIKAYVFGKNKNFFIKKFKNKISYYCFKDLNTALKQVLKEINNSRDNLHRTVLFSPAAASFDSFKNFEERGKHFNFLLKKY
;
A
#
# COMPACT_ATOMS: atom_id res chain seq x y z
N LEU A 1 -7.65 20.37 -20.42
CA LEU A 1 -8.30 19.88 -19.19
C LEU A 1 -7.79 20.61 -17.94
N LYS A 2 -6.46 20.75 -17.74
CA LYS A 2 -5.86 21.41 -16.56
C LYS A 2 -6.33 22.85 -16.40
N ASN A 3 -6.33 23.63 -17.48
CA ASN A 3 -6.78 25.02 -17.48
C ASN A 3 -8.31 25.13 -17.26
N PHE A 4 -9.09 24.23 -17.87
CA PHE A 4 -10.54 24.15 -17.64
C PHE A 4 -10.86 23.86 -16.18
N LEU A 5 -10.21 22.87 -15.57
CA LEU A 5 -10.38 22.52 -14.15
C LEU A 5 -10.01 23.67 -13.23
N LYS A 6 -8.92 24.39 -13.53
CA LYS A 6 -8.48 25.55 -12.76
C LYS A 6 -9.48 26.70 -12.83
N LYS A 7 -9.95 27.03 -14.04
CA LYS A 7 -10.93 28.12 -14.28
C LYS A 7 -12.30 27.82 -13.66
N ASN A 8 -12.73 26.55 -13.65
CA ASN A 8 -14.04 26.12 -13.16
C ASN A 8 -14.01 25.49 -11.76
N GLN A 9 -12.92 25.59 -11.01
CA GLN A 9 -12.75 24.93 -9.71
C GLN A 9 -13.90 25.22 -8.73
N LYS A 10 -14.44 26.41 -8.71
CA LYS A 10 -15.59 26.79 -7.87
C LYS A 10 -16.90 26.06 -8.23
N LYS A 11 -17.09 25.64 -9.47
CA LYS A 11 -18.28 24.95 -9.97
C LYS A 11 -18.20 23.43 -9.87
N ILE A 12 -17.00 22.87 -9.65
CA ILE A 12 -16.79 21.42 -9.62
C ILE A 12 -17.17 20.87 -8.24
N ILE A 13 -18.05 19.86 -8.22
CA ILE A 13 -18.37 19.02 -7.07
C ILE A 13 -17.78 17.63 -7.34
N LYS A 14 -17.12 17.04 -6.35
CA LYS A 14 -16.48 15.73 -6.46
C LYS A 14 -17.26 14.65 -5.73
N GLU A 15 -16.96 13.42 -6.10
CA GLU A 15 -17.61 12.23 -5.54
C GLU A 15 -17.56 12.17 -4.00
N LEU A 16 -16.50 12.67 -3.37
CA LEU A 16 -16.41 12.75 -1.91
C LEU A 16 -17.46 13.71 -1.31
N ASP A 17 -17.70 14.84 -1.98
CA ASP A 17 -18.70 15.82 -1.51
C ASP A 17 -20.12 15.29 -1.68
N ILE A 18 -20.41 14.65 -2.84
CA ILE A 18 -21.71 14.02 -3.12
C ILE A 18 -21.96 12.90 -2.10
N PHE A 19 -20.96 12.07 -1.84
CA PHE A 19 -21.05 11.03 -0.84
C PHE A 19 -21.32 11.60 0.57
N TYR A 20 -20.61 12.65 0.96
CA TYR A 20 -20.76 13.27 2.26
C TYR A 20 -22.13 13.93 2.43
N SER A 21 -22.65 14.60 1.41
CA SER A 21 -23.99 15.16 1.48
C SER A 21 -25.06 14.11 1.78
N LYS A 22 -24.89 12.90 1.24
CA LYS A 22 -25.82 11.79 1.45
C LYS A 22 -25.62 11.08 2.79
N TYR A 23 -24.38 10.94 3.26
CA TYR A 23 -24.01 10.09 4.40
C TYR A 23 -23.32 10.85 5.54
N SER A 24 -23.56 12.16 5.67
CA SER A 24 -22.95 13.01 6.70
C SER A 24 -23.28 12.59 8.16
N LYS A 25 -24.37 11.87 8.36
CA LYS A 25 -24.76 11.32 9.68
C LYS A 25 -24.06 10.02 10.04
N ASN A 26 -23.45 9.34 9.07
CA ASN A 26 -22.69 8.11 9.28
C ASN A 26 -21.28 8.39 9.78
N LYS A 27 -20.70 7.45 10.53
CA LYS A 27 -19.28 7.52 10.89
C LYS A 27 -18.39 7.19 9.70
N ILE A 28 -17.44 8.05 9.40
CA ILE A 28 -16.53 7.95 8.27
C ILE A 28 -15.10 7.91 8.79
N ILE A 29 -14.34 6.88 8.42
CA ILE A 29 -12.89 6.77 8.60
C ILE A 29 -12.25 6.94 7.25
N THR A 30 -11.48 8.01 7.03
CA THR A 30 -10.81 8.25 5.75
C THR A 30 -9.32 8.03 5.87
N ILE A 31 -8.78 7.15 5.01
CA ILE A 31 -7.39 6.76 5.01
C ILE A 31 -6.72 7.32 3.75
N THR A 32 -5.67 8.12 3.96
CA THR A 32 -4.80 8.65 2.92
C THR A 32 -3.33 8.48 3.31
N GLY A 33 -2.43 8.84 2.41
CA GLY A 33 -0.98 8.73 2.57
C GLY A 33 -0.32 8.51 1.21
N THR A 34 0.99 8.47 1.15
CA THR A 34 1.68 8.08 -0.08
C THR A 34 1.59 6.57 -0.25
N ASN A 35 1.97 5.80 0.75
CA ASN A 35 1.98 4.34 0.73
C ASN A 35 1.07 3.74 1.81
N GLY A 36 0.67 2.47 1.66
CA GLY A 36 -0.05 1.70 2.67
C GLY A 36 -1.57 1.88 2.72
N LYS A 37 -2.14 2.87 2.03
CA LYS A 37 -3.59 3.20 2.05
C LYS A 37 -4.51 2.00 1.92
N SER A 38 -4.38 1.27 0.81
CA SER A 38 -5.28 0.14 0.48
C SER A 38 -5.16 -1.01 1.47
N THR A 39 -3.94 -1.33 1.91
CA THR A 39 -3.68 -2.36 2.93
C THR A 39 -4.34 -2.00 4.25
N THR A 40 -4.12 -0.76 4.72
CA THR A 40 -4.70 -0.27 5.97
C THR A 40 -6.22 -0.23 5.90
N ALA A 41 -6.79 0.28 4.82
CA ALA A 41 -8.24 0.36 4.64
C ALA A 41 -8.89 -1.04 4.61
N LYS A 42 -8.32 -1.98 3.85
CA LYS A 42 -8.82 -3.34 3.76
C LYS A 42 -8.70 -4.09 5.08
N LEU A 43 -7.56 -3.96 5.75
CA LEU A 43 -7.33 -4.64 7.02
C LEU A 43 -8.28 -4.11 8.12
N LEU A 44 -8.47 -2.79 8.17
CA LEU A 44 -9.42 -2.18 9.09
C LEU A 44 -10.86 -2.63 8.83
N ASP A 45 -11.30 -2.69 7.57
CA ASP A 45 -12.61 -3.21 7.19
C ASP A 45 -12.82 -4.66 7.66
N LEU A 46 -11.81 -5.53 7.47
CA LEU A 46 -11.87 -6.92 7.93
C LEU A 46 -11.99 -7.02 9.46
N ILE A 47 -11.21 -6.21 10.18
CA ILE A 47 -11.25 -6.17 11.65
C ILE A 47 -12.62 -5.68 12.14
N LEU A 48 -13.18 -4.64 11.53
CA LEU A 48 -14.49 -4.13 11.89
C LEU A 48 -15.60 -5.15 11.66
N LYS A 49 -15.56 -5.87 10.53
CA LYS A 49 -16.51 -6.95 10.21
C LYS A 49 -16.41 -8.12 11.19
N ASP A 50 -15.21 -8.55 11.58
CA ASP A 50 -15.02 -9.58 12.60
C ASP A 50 -15.59 -9.16 13.97
N HIS A 51 -15.62 -7.86 14.25
CA HIS A 51 -16.30 -7.28 15.41
C HIS A 51 -17.81 -7.01 15.19
N LYS A 52 -18.41 -7.64 14.16
CA LYS A 52 -19.83 -7.49 13.82
C LYS A 52 -20.28 -6.04 13.59
N LYS A 53 -19.38 -5.16 13.13
CA LYS A 53 -19.73 -3.82 12.71
C LYS A 53 -20.16 -3.82 11.24
N ASP A 54 -21.22 -3.10 10.90
CA ASP A 54 -21.61 -2.87 9.50
C ASP A 54 -20.59 -1.92 8.84
N SER A 55 -19.48 -2.49 8.37
CA SER A 55 -18.39 -1.75 7.74
C SER A 55 -18.49 -1.82 6.21
N ARG A 56 -18.31 -0.69 5.56
CA ARG A 56 -18.28 -0.55 4.10
C ARG A 56 -16.96 0.06 3.64
N LEU A 57 -16.17 -0.79 2.97
CA LEU A 57 -14.92 -0.35 2.33
C LEU A 57 -15.25 0.27 0.97
N CYS A 58 -14.88 1.52 0.76
CA CYS A 58 -15.17 2.25 -0.48
C CYS A 58 -14.12 3.31 -0.82
N GLY A 59 -14.26 3.90 -2.01
CA GLY A 59 -13.36 4.92 -2.53
C GLY A 59 -12.38 4.36 -3.55
N ASN A 60 -11.09 4.63 -3.35
CA ASN A 60 -10.03 4.19 -4.28
C ASN A 60 -9.74 2.66 -4.20
N ILE A 61 -10.35 1.99 -3.23
CA ILE A 61 -10.39 0.52 -3.09
C ILE A 61 -11.78 0.11 -2.58
N GLY A 62 -12.15 -1.13 -2.81
CA GLY A 62 -13.48 -1.65 -2.48
C GLY A 62 -14.52 -1.23 -3.51
N ASN A 63 -15.75 -0.97 -3.06
CA ASN A 63 -16.81 -0.51 -3.95
C ASN A 63 -16.65 0.98 -4.28
N PRO A 64 -17.02 1.44 -5.48
CA PRO A 64 -17.06 2.86 -5.79
C PRO A 64 -17.86 3.62 -4.73
N ILE A 65 -17.38 4.82 -4.36
CA ILE A 65 -17.92 5.52 -3.18
C ILE A 65 -19.41 5.90 -3.35
N LEU A 66 -19.85 6.16 -4.58
CA LEU A 66 -21.25 6.51 -4.88
C LEU A 66 -22.16 5.30 -5.10
N SER A 67 -21.62 4.09 -5.22
CA SER A 67 -22.41 2.86 -5.47
C SER A 67 -22.90 2.15 -4.20
N GLN A 68 -22.82 2.82 -3.06
CA GLN A 68 -23.20 2.21 -1.77
C GLN A 68 -24.72 1.98 -1.68
N LYS A 69 -25.10 0.74 -1.27
CA LYS A 69 -26.50 0.31 -1.14
C LYS A 69 -26.76 -0.23 0.26
N LYS A 70 -28.03 -0.24 0.69
CA LYS A 70 -28.50 -0.79 1.99
C LYS A 70 -27.70 -0.22 3.16
N ILE A 71 -27.67 1.10 3.27
CA ILE A 71 -26.95 1.85 4.31
C ILE A 71 -27.89 2.16 5.47
N SER A 72 -27.49 1.76 6.68
CA SER A 72 -28.18 2.08 7.93
C SER A 72 -27.48 3.23 8.67
N LYS A 73 -28.11 3.79 9.70
CA LYS A 73 -27.51 4.81 10.58
C LYS A 73 -26.24 4.30 11.28
N ASN A 74 -26.12 2.98 11.50
CA ASN A 74 -24.98 2.36 12.17
C ASN A 74 -23.87 1.93 11.19
N THR A 75 -24.07 2.09 9.88
CA THR A 75 -23.03 1.79 8.88
C THR A 75 -21.82 2.71 9.09
N LEU A 76 -20.64 2.09 9.15
CA LEU A 76 -19.36 2.75 9.28
C LEU A 76 -18.61 2.66 7.95
N PHE A 77 -18.25 3.78 7.38
CA PHE A 77 -17.50 3.82 6.13
C PHE A 77 -16.00 3.84 6.37
N VAL A 78 -15.26 2.95 5.70
CA VAL A 78 -13.80 2.98 5.57
C VAL A 78 -13.48 3.44 4.16
N VAL A 79 -13.07 4.70 4.03
CA VAL A 79 -12.85 5.38 2.75
C VAL A 79 -11.36 5.45 2.45
N GLU A 80 -10.90 4.83 1.37
CA GLU A 80 -9.57 5.14 0.85
C GLU A 80 -9.68 6.35 -0.07
N ALA A 81 -8.95 7.43 0.24
CA ALA A 81 -8.95 8.64 -0.57
C ALA A 81 -7.56 9.00 -1.08
N SER A 82 -7.46 9.29 -2.38
CA SER A 82 -6.25 9.83 -3.01
C SER A 82 -6.11 11.33 -2.72
N SER A 83 -4.88 11.86 -2.89
CA SER A 83 -4.67 13.32 -2.78
C SER A 83 -5.49 14.11 -3.79
N TYR A 84 -5.79 13.55 -4.96
CA TYR A 84 -6.60 14.18 -5.99
C TYR A 84 -8.06 14.33 -5.59
N GLN A 85 -8.66 13.26 -5.06
CA GLN A 85 -10.02 13.28 -4.56
C GLN A 85 -10.19 14.32 -3.44
N ILE A 86 -9.24 14.34 -2.49
CA ILE A 86 -9.27 15.26 -1.35
C ILE A 86 -9.03 16.71 -1.81
N ALA A 87 -8.05 16.95 -2.69
CA ALA A 87 -7.72 18.29 -3.18
C ALA A 87 -8.93 19.03 -3.77
N TYR A 88 -9.72 18.30 -4.55
CA TYR A 88 -10.90 18.87 -5.24
C TYR A 88 -12.19 18.80 -4.44
N SER A 89 -12.23 18.10 -3.30
CA SER A 89 -13.41 18.13 -2.41
C SER A 89 -13.54 19.51 -1.74
N LYS A 90 -14.75 19.97 -1.48
CA LYS A 90 -15.01 21.28 -0.87
C LYS A 90 -15.40 21.17 0.61
N PHE A 91 -16.38 20.33 0.90
CA PHE A 91 -17.00 20.24 2.23
C PHE A 91 -16.97 18.81 2.81
N PHE A 92 -16.30 17.87 2.13
CA PHE A 92 -16.14 16.52 2.67
C PHE A 92 -15.49 16.54 4.06
N LYS A 93 -16.14 15.90 5.01
CA LYS A 93 -15.65 15.72 6.39
C LYS A 93 -15.56 14.24 6.71
N THR A 94 -14.69 13.93 7.66
CA THR A 94 -14.48 12.58 8.17
C THR A 94 -14.33 12.61 9.68
N ASN A 95 -14.93 11.66 10.39
CA ASN A 95 -14.80 11.60 11.86
C ASN A 95 -13.41 11.15 12.29
N TYR A 96 -12.77 10.31 11.47
CA TYR A 96 -11.43 9.79 11.72
C TYR A 96 -10.58 10.00 10.46
N ALA A 97 -9.76 11.04 10.45
CA ALA A 97 -8.78 11.28 9.40
C ALA A 97 -7.51 10.49 9.68
N VAL A 98 -6.99 9.74 8.72
CA VAL A 98 -5.77 8.95 8.84
C VAL A 98 -4.80 9.33 7.74
N ILE A 99 -3.66 9.92 8.09
CA ILE A 99 -2.55 10.22 7.17
C ILE A 99 -1.37 9.33 7.55
N LEU A 100 -1.15 8.26 6.77
CA LEU A 100 -0.15 7.22 7.09
C LEU A 100 1.27 7.74 7.01
N ASN A 101 1.63 8.34 5.89
CA ASN A 101 2.98 8.83 5.58
C ASN A 101 2.93 9.80 4.41
N ILE A 102 4.00 10.60 4.29
CA ILE A 102 4.23 11.49 3.16
C ILE A 102 5.63 11.22 2.59
N SER A 103 5.70 10.98 1.30
CA SER A 103 6.93 11.03 0.50
C SER A 103 6.64 11.68 -0.85
N PRO A 104 7.63 12.27 -1.54
CA PRO A 104 7.42 12.91 -2.83
C PRO A 104 6.77 11.97 -3.83
N ASP A 105 5.60 12.36 -4.32
CA ASP A 105 4.80 11.61 -5.29
C ASP A 105 3.84 12.57 -6.00
N HIS A 106 3.49 12.29 -7.25
CA HIS A 106 2.53 13.09 -8.02
C HIS A 106 2.84 14.60 -8.10
N LEU A 107 4.14 14.97 -8.07
CA LEU A 107 4.55 16.38 -8.08
C LEU A 107 4.24 17.04 -9.42
N GLU A 108 4.22 16.28 -10.51
CA GLU A 108 3.81 16.74 -11.84
C GLU A 108 2.39 17.32 -11.84
N ARG A 109 1.54 16.91 -10.92
CA ARG A 109 0.15 17.36 -10.81
C ARG A 109 -0.07 18.37 -9.69
N HIS A 110 0.56 18.16 -8.53
CA HIS A 110 0.42 19.07 -7.38
C HIS A 110 1.35 20.30 -7.48
N GLY A 111 2.37 20.27 -8.35
CA GLY A 111 3.35 21.31 -8.54
C GLY A 111 4.46 21.31 -7.48
N SER A 112 4.14 21.06 -6.22
CA SER A 112 5.13 21.00 -5.13
C SER A 112 4.74 19.95 -4.08
N ILE A 113 5.70 19.59 -3.21
CA ILE A 113 5.47 18.70 -2.07
C ILE A 113 4.55 19.36 -1.03
N GLU A 114 4.65 20.67 -0.85
CA GLU A 114 3.82 21.43 0.08
C GLU A 114 2.34 21.40 -0.34
N ASN A 115 2.07 21.53 -1.63
CA ASN A 115 0.72 21.39 -2.19
C ASN A 115 0.18 19.97 -2.03
N TYR A 116 1.02 18.96 -2.26
CA TYR A 116 0.67 17.55 -2.05
C TYR A 116 0.31 17.26 -0.59
N VAL A 117 1.12 17.75 0.35
CA VAL A 117 0.85 17.66 1.80
C VAL A 117 -0.45 18.38 2.15
N SER A 118 -0.61 19.63 1.65
CA SER A 118 -1.80 20.44 1.90
C SER A 118 -3.07 19.77 1.40
N ALA A 119 -3.01 19.14 0.23
CA ALA A 119 -4.13 18.37 -0.33
C ALA A 119 -4.59 17.28 0.63
N LYS A 120 -3.67 16.47 1.18
CA LYS A 120 -4.02 15.42 2.15
C LYS A 120 -4.43 15.97 3.51
N PHE A 121 -3.77 17.04 3.97
CA PHE A 121 -4.03 17.66 5.26
C PHE A 121 -5.42 18.32 5.33
N LYS A 122 -6.04 18.57 4.18
CA LYS A 122 -7.43 19.07 4.09
C LYS A 122 -8.43 18.18 4.81
N LEU A 123 -8.19 16.86 4.92
CA LEU A 123 -9.00 15.98 5.75
C LEU A 123 -9.04 16.41 7.22
N ILE A 124 -7.94 16.98 7.73
CA ILE A 124 -7.80 17.42 9.12
C ILE A 124 -8.37 18.82 9.29
N THR A 125 -8.08 19.75 8.36
CA THR A 125 -8.58 21.13 8.45
C THR A 125 -10.10 21.22 8.32
N ASN A 126 -10.74 20.25 7.68
CA ASN A 126 -12.20 20.19 7.56
C ASN A 126 -12.89 19.54 8.79
N GLN A 127 -12.13 19.00 9.74
CA GLN A 127 -12.67 18.34 10.93
C GLN A 127 -13.11 19.35 12.01
N SER A 128 -13.98 18.88 12.91
CA SER A 128 -14.44 19.62 14.09
C SER A 128 -13.74 19.14 15.37
N LYS A 129 -14.00 19.80 16.51
CA LYS A 129 -13.49 19.41 17.84
C LYS A 129 -13.90 18.00 18.29
N LYS A 130 -14.95 17.42 17.69
CA LYS A 130 -15.44 16.06 18.00
C LYS A 130 -14.68 14.97 17.24
N ASP A 131 -13.94 15.33 16.19
CA ASP A 131 -13.28 14.40 15.26
C ASP A 131 -11.83 14.12 15.68
N PHE A 132 -11.25 13.08 15.10
CA PHE A 132 -9.90 12.59 15.42
C PHE A 132 -9.03 12.51 14.18
N ALA A 133 -7.79 12.97 14.30
CA ALA A 133 -6.79 12.88 13.26
C ALA A 133 -5.61 12.00 13.72
N PHE A 134 -5.36 10.91 13.00
CA PHE A 134 -4.28 9.96 13.23
C PHE A 134 -3.14 10.25 12.26
N LEU A 135 -1.97 10.55 12.75
CA LEU A 135 -0.79 10.82 11.93
C LEU A 135 0.50 10.56 12.70
N ASN A 136 1.59 10.38 11.98
CA ASN A 136 2.93 10.33 12.57
C ASN A 136 3.49 11.75 12.66
N SER A 137 3.50 12.33 13.85
CA SER A 137 4.03 13.69 14.09
C SER A 137 5.55 13.79 13.93
N LYS A 138 6.27 12.65 13.83
CA LYS A 138 7.71 12.61 13.53
C LYS A 138 8.01 12.66 12.03
N ASP A 139 6.99 12.43 11.16
CA ASP A 139 7.13 12.68 9.73
C ASP A 139 7.42 14.16 9.48
N ARG A 140 8.53 14.47 8.81
CA ARG A 140 9.01 15.86 8.64
C ARG A 140 8.00 16.79 7.98
N TYR A 141 7.28 16.27 7.00
CA TYR A 141 6.30 17.05 6.24
C TYR A 141 5.04 17.32 7.07
N LEU A 142 4.55 16.30 7.77
CA LEU A 142 3.39 16.43 8.65
C LEU A 142 3.70 17.32 9.85
N LYS A 143 4.87 17.18 10.48
CA LYS A 143 5.32 18.04 11.59
C LYS A 143 5.29 19.52 11.19
N ASN A 144 5.87 19.85 10.03
CA ASN A 144 5.89 21.22 9.53
C ASN A 144 4.49 21.74 9.21
N LYS A 145 3.62 20.89 8.63
CA LYS A 145 2.25 21.27 8.28
C LYS A 145 1.40 21.51 9.54
N ILE A 146 1.52 20.67 10.57
CA ILE A 146 0.82 20.85 11.85
C ILE A 146 1.14 22.23 12.45
N LYS A 147 2.43 22.60 12.52
CA LYS A 147 2.86 23.89 13.07
C LYS A 147 2.29 25.10 12.33
N LYS A 148 2.07 24.98 11.03
CA LYS A 148 1.63 26.07 10.12
C LYS A 148 0.12 26.08 9.86
N SER A 149 -0.67 25.17 10.45
CA SER A 149 -2.09 25.04 10.15
C SER A 149 -2.96 25.23 11.38
N LYS A 150 -4.08 25.93 11.24
CA LYS A 150 -5.17 25.94 12.22
C LYS A 150 -6.12 24.78 11.92
N PHE A 151 -6.47 24.00 12.93
CA PHE A 151 -7.44 22.90 12.86
C PHE A 151 -8.03 22.66 14.25
N PHE A 152 -9.18 21.99 14.32
CA PHE A 152 -9.93 21.78 15.55
C PHE A 152 -9.92 20.33 16.03
N SER A 153 -9.58 19.38 15.18
CA SER A 153 -9.62 17.96 15.51
C SER A 153 -8.62 17.58 16.61
N ARG A 154 -8.94 16.51 17.33
CA ARG A 154 -8.06 15.91 18.34
C ARG A 154 -6.98 15.08 17.63
N LEU A 155 -5.72 15.53 17.73
CA LEU A 155 -4.58 14.79 17.16
C LEU A 155 -4.25 13.56 18.00
N ILE A 156 -4.11 12.43 17.33
CA ILE A 156 -3.57 11.20 17.91
C ILE A 156 -2.25 10.93 17.18
N ASN A 157 -1.17 11.12 17.92
CA ASN A 157 0.16 10.82 17.40
C ASN A 157 0.38 9.31 17.34
N VAL A 158 0.56 8.78 16.15
CA VAL A 158 0.83 7.36 15.93
C VAL A 158 2.34 7.15 15.88
N ASN A 159 2.86 6.39 16.84
CA ASN A 159 4.25 5.94 16.77
C ASN A 159 4.36 4.86 15.68
N PRO A 160 5.19 5.03 14.63
CA PRO A 160 5.35 4.05 13.58
C PRO A 160 6.03 2.76 14.05
N LYS A 161 6.69 2.79 15.22
CA LYS A 161 7.23 1.59 15.87
C LYS A 161 6.16 1.02 16.79
N LEU A 162 5.67 -0.16 16.47
CA LEU A 162 4.81 -0.91 17.38
C LEU A 162 5.52 -1.20 18.70
N THR A 163 4.76 -1.29 19.77
CA THR A 163 5.31 -1.75 21.07
C THR A 163 5.88 -3.17 20.92
N ASN A 164 6.97 -3.45 21.62
CA ASN A 164 7.65 -4.76 21.54
C ASN A 164 6.71 -5.92 21.89
N SER A 165 5.83 -5.74 22.85
CA SER A 165 4.84 -6.76 23.26
C SER A 165 3.90 -7.16 22.12
N PHE A 166 3.49 -6.20 21.30
CA PHE A 166 2.59 -6.46 20.19
C PHE A 166 3.34 -7.02 18.98
N ASN A 167 4.55 -6.53 18.69
CA ASN A 167 5.38 -7.05 17.61
C ASN A 167 5.64 -8.55 17.73
N LYS A 168 5.84 -9.07 18.95
CA LYS A 168 6.04 -10.49 19.21
C LYS A 168 4.82 -11.36 18.88
N LYS A 169 3.61 -10.81 18.95
CA LYS A 169 2.35 -11.51 18.67
C LYS A 169 1.99 -11.54 17.18
N VAL A 170 2.63 -10.72 16.34
CA VAL A 170 2.40 -10.67 14.89
C VAL A 170 3.40 -11.58 14.19
N VAL A 171 2.96 -12.78 13.85
CA VAL A 171 3.78 -13.82 13.20
C VAL A 171 3.62 -13.86 11.68
N ASN A 172 2.69 -13.11 11.12
CA ASN A 172 2.39 -13.11 9.69
C ASN A 172 3.53 -12.49 8.87
N PRO A 173 4.17 -13.23 7.93
CA PRO A 173 5.26 -12.74 7.12
C PRO A 173 4.92 -11.53 6.24
N TYR A 174 3.65 -11.27 5.94
CA TYR A 174 3.20 -10.07 5.25
C TYR A 174 3.64 -8.77 5.97
N PHE A 175 3.77 -8.80 7.29
CA PHE A 175 4.14 -7.64 8.11
C PHE A 175 5.64 -7.60 8.49
N LEU A 176 6.50 -8.32 7.79
CA LEU A 176 7.95 -8.23 7.99
C LEU A 176 8.53 -6.90 7.50
N SER A 177 7.98 -6.33 6.41
CA SER A 177 8.46 -5.05 5.89
C SER A 177 8.11 -3.90 6.83
N GLN A 178 9.02 -2.93 6.96
CA GLN A 178 8.84 -1.75 7.82
C GLN A 178 7.53 -1.01 7.46
N GLY A 179 7.26 -0.78 6.17
CA GLY A 179 6.04 -0.07 5.74
C GLY A 179 4.76 -0.78 6.17
N ASN A 180 4.70 -2.11 6.09
CA ASN A 180 3.54 -2.86 6.55
C ASN A 180 3.41 -2.85 8.09
N ARG A 181 4.53 -2.85 8.82
CA ARG A 181 4.52 -2.68 10.29
C ARG A 181 4.04 -1.29 10.70
N GLU A 182 4.46 -0.26 9.99
CA GLU A 182 3.95 1.11 10.21
C GLU A 182 2.44 1.19 10.01
N ASN A 183 1.90 0.52 8.98
CA ASN A 183 0.45 0.43 8.76
C ASN A 183 -0.27 -0.21 9.97
N LEU A 184 0.31 -1.24 10.58
CA LEU A 184 -0.26 -1.85 11.79
C LEU A 184 -0.33 -0.88 12.97
N SER A 185 0.64 0.02 13.14
CA SER A 185 0.60 1.03 14.20
C SER A 185 -0.64 1.92 14.10
N PHE A 186 -1.03 2.28 12.87
CA PHE A 186 -2.28 3.00 12.63
C PHE A 186 -3.51 2.15 12.92
N ILE A 187 -3.52 0.90 12.45
CA ILE A 187 -4.61 -0.06 12.74
C ILE A 187 -4.86 -0.16 14.25
N PHE A 188 -3.79 -0.31 15.05
CA PHE A 188 -3.93 -0.38 16.51
C PHE A 188 -4.46 0.90 17.13
N SER A 189 -3.91 2.04 16.73
CA SER A 189 -4.33 3.33 17.25
C SER A 189 -5.82 3.60 16.98
N ILE A 190 -6.27 3.28 15.76
CA ILE A 190 -7.68 3.40 15.38
C ILE A 190 -8.53 2.39 16.14
N SER A 191 -8.10 1.13 16.21
CA SER A 191 -8.81 0.05 16.88
C SER A 191 -8.97 0.32 18.38
N LYS A 192 -7.93 0.84 19.05
CA LYS A 192 -7.99 1.27 20.45
C LYS A 192 -9.03 2.39 20.62
N LYS A 193 -9.05 3.38 19.72
CA LYS A 193 -10.04 4.46 19.75
C LYS A 193 -11.47 3.97 19.54
N LEU A 194 -11.65 2.92 18.73
CA LEU A 194 -12.94 2.27 18.48
C LEU A 194 -13.28 1.21 19.54
N LYS A 195 -12.44 1.01 20.57
CA LYS A 195 -12.61 0.02 21.65
C LYS A 195 -12.75 -1.42 21.11
N LEU A 196 -11.97 -1.80 20.09
CA LEU A 196 -11.98 -3.13 19.51
C LEU A 196 -11.09 -4.09 20.33
N LYS A 197 -11.46 -5.37 20.43
CA LYS A 197 -10.75 -6.39 21.21
C LYS A 197 -9.45 -6.81 20.53
N GLU A 198 -8.32 -6.76 21.24
CA GLU A 198 -6.96 -7.02 20.74
C GLU A 198 -6.80 -8.43 20.15
N ASN A 199 -7.35 -9.46 20.82
CA ASN A 199 -7.27 -10.85 20.37
C ASN A 199 -7.91 -11.07 18.98
N LYS A 200 -9.03 -10.41 18.72
CA LYS A 200 -9.68 -10.46 17.40
C LYS A 200 -8.86 -9.72 16.35
N ILE A 201 -8.26 -8.57 16.70
CA ILE A 201 -7.38 -7.84 15.80
C ILE A 201 -6.19 -8.70 15.39
N LEU A 202 -5.52 -9.34 16.36
CA LEU A 202 -4.39 -10.24 16.12
C LEU A 202 -4.77 -11.44 15.25
N LYS A 203 -5.94 -12.04 15.49
CA LYS A 203 -6.46 -13.14 14.67
C LYS A 203 -6.56 -12.75 13.19
N ILE A 204 -7.14 -11.57 12.90
CA ILE A 204 -7.28 -11.09 11.52
C ILE A 204 -5.92 -10.75 10.91
N ILE A 205 -5.03 -10.07 11.65
CA ILE A 205 -3.68 -9.74 11.19
C ILE A 205 -2.90 -11.00 10.83
N ASN A 206 -2.91 -12.01 11.70
CA ASN A 206 -2.14 -13.23 11.47
C ASN A 206 -2.69 -14.12 10.35
N LYS A 207 -3.97 -13.96 9.97
CA LYS A 207 -4.61 -14.63 8.82
C LYS A 207 -4.60 -13.79 7.53
N PHE A 208 -4.13 -12.54 7.57
CA PHE A 208 -4.19 -11.64 6.43
C PHE A 208 -3.22 -12.06 5.33
N LYS A 209 -3.73 -12.38 4.14
CA LYS A 209 -2.94 -12.82 2.98
C LYS A 209 -2.46 -11.67 2.08
N GLY A 210 -2.63 -10.41 2.51
CA GLY A 210 -2.36 -9.25 1.67
C GLY A 210 -3.51 -8.91 0.72
N LEU A 211 -3.32 -7.86 -0.06
CA LEU A 211 -4.21 -7.52 -1.17
C LEU A 211 -3.76 -8.27 -2.42
N LYS A 212 -4.72 -8.58 -3.32
CA LYS A 212 -4.38 -9.20 -4.59
C LYS A 212 -3.28 -8.40 -5.29
N TYR A 213 -2.21 -9.09 -5.66
CA TYR A 213 -1.06 -8.54 -6.40
C TYR A 213 -0.28 -7.42 -5.69
N ARG A 214 -0.42 -7.28 -4.36
CA ARG A 214 0.33 -6.34 -3.52
C ARG A 214 0.97 -7.09 -2.37
N GLN A 215 2.20 -7.56 -2.55
CA GLN A 215 2.91 -8.43 -1.62
C GLN A 215 2.02 -9.60 -1.15
N GLN A 216 1.14 -10.06 -2.02
CA GLN A 216 0.18 -11.13 -1.74
C GLN A 216 0.93 -12.44 -1.54
N ILE A 217 0.78 -13.04 -0.37
CA ILE A 217 1.29 -14.37 -0.11
C ILE A 217 0.36 -15.37 -0.78
N ILE A 218 0.86 -16.03 -1.83
CA ILE A 218 0.13 -17.07 -2.58
C ILE A 218 0.25 -18.41 -1.87
N TYR A 219 1.48 -18.73 -1.43
CA TYR A 219 1.78 -19.95 -0.72
C TYR A 219 2.85 -19.69 0.34
N ASN A 220 2.76 -20.37 1.47
CA ASN A 220 3.74 -20.29 2.54
C ASN A 220 3.86 -21.63 3.25
N SER A 221 5.07 -22.15 3.32
CA SER A 221 5.45 -23.35 4.07
C SER A 221 6.77 -23.13 4.81
N ASN A 222 7.24 -24.12 5.54
CA ASN A 222 8.53 -24.07 6.22
C ASN A 222 9.73 -23.94 5.25
N LYS A 223 9.56 -24.35 3.98
CA LYS A 223 10.65 -24.36 2.97
C LYS A 223 10.55 -23.18 1.98
N ILE A 224 9.36 -22.72 1.64
CA ILE A 224 9.17 -21.73 0.59
C ILE A 224 8.00 -20.78 0.87
N THR A 225 8.20 -19.51 0.53
CA THR A 225 7.13 -18.51 0.42
C THR A 225 7.05 -17.98 -1.01
N LEU A 226 5.84 -18.00 -1.60
CA LEU A 226 5.56 -17.42 -2.92
C LEU A 226 4.78 -16.12 -2.76
N ILE A 227 5.35 -15.01 -3.25
CA ILE A 227 4.78 -13.67 -3.12
C ILE A 227 4.48 -13.07 -4.49
N ASN A 228 3.23 -12.65 -4.71
CA ASN A 228 2.83 -11.89 -5.87
C ASN A 228 2.71 -10.39 -5.51
N ASP A 229 3.61 -9.60 -6.05
CA ASP A 229 3.64 -8.14 -5.90
C ASP A 229 3.63 -7.44 -7.27
N SER A 230 2.80 -7.95 -8.19
CA SER A 230 2.67 -7.40 -9.54
C SER A 230 2.34 -5.91 -9.57
N LYS A 231 1.78 -5.35 -8.49
CA LYS A 231 1.50 -3.92 -8.33
C LYS A 231 2.76 -3.06 -8.16
N ALA A 232 3.90 -3.63 -7.83
CA ALA A 232 5.16 -2.91 -7.73
C ALA A 232 5.64 -2.50 -9.12
N THR A 233 5.46 -1.23 -9.46
CA THR A 233 5.79 -0.66 -10.77
C THR A 233 7.06 0.20 -10.76
N THR A 234 7.78 0.23 -9.63
CA THR A 234 9.03 0.97 -9.44
C THR A 234 9.97 0.22 -8.51
N PHE A 235 11.29 0.48 -8.60
CA PHE A 235 12.25 -0.03 -7.62
C PHE A 235 11.90 0.39 -6.20
N ALA A 236 11.49 1.65 -6.00
CA ALA A 236 11.12 2.15 -4.68
C ALA A 236 10.03 1.31 -3.99
N SER A 237 9.06 0.78 -4.75
CA SER A 237 8.01 -0.09 -4.21
C SER A 237 8.51 -1.48 -3.84
N THR A 238 9.55 -1.99 -4.51
CA THR A 238 10.10 -3.35 -4.33
C THR A 238 11.21 -3.38 -3.27
N MET A 239 12.07 -2.37 -3.20
CA MET A 239 13.25 -2.38 -2.33
C MET A 239 12.93 -2.59 -0.85
N ASN A 240 11.81 -2.07 -0.36
CA ASN A 240 11.43 -2.22 1.05
C ASN A 240 11.18 -3.67 1.45
N ILE A 241 10.62 -4.47 0.55
CA ILE A 241 10.42 -5.89 0.83
C ILE A 241 11.70 -6.69 0.60
N LEU A 242 12.51 -6.35 -0.40
CA LEU A 242 13.79 -7.01 -0.66
C LEU A 242 14.75 -6.93 0.53
N LYS A 243 14.73 -5.81 1.29
CA LYS A 243 15.61 -5.60 2.46
C LYS A 243 15.34 -6.56 3.63
N VAL A 244 14.15 -7.11 3.73
CA VAL A 244 13.73 -7.91 4.89
C VAL A 244 13.59 -9.40 4.59
N LEU A 245 13.52 -9.77 3.32
CA LEU A 245 13.42 -11.16 2.90
C LEU A 245 14.80 -11.82 2.86
N LYS A 246 14.82 -13.12 3.15
CA LYS A 246 16.03 -13.95 3.09
C LYS A 246 15.94 -14.89 1.89
N LYS A 247 17.11 -15.20 1.26
CA LYS A 247 17.21 -16.10 0.09
C LYS A 247 16.12 -15.85 -0.96
N VAL A 248 16.22 -14.68 -1.60
CA VAL A 248 15.18 -14.19 -2.53
C VAL A 248 15.53 -14.55 -3.96
N TYR A 249 14.60 -15.23 -4.62
CA TYR A 249 14.53 -15.43 -6.07
C TYR A 249 13.57 -14.36 -6.61
N TRP A 250 14.14 -13.26 -7.11
CA TRP A 250 13.36 -12.08 -7.49
C TRP A 250 13.06 -12.07 -8.98
N LEU A 251 11.80 -12.25 -9.35
CA LEU A 251 11.31 -12.12 -10.72
C LEU A 251 11.01 -10.64 -11.02
N VAL A 252 11.79 -10.03 -11.92
CA VAL A 252 11.78 -8.60 -12.22
C VAL A 252 11.76 -8.36 -13.73
N GLY A 253 10.92 -7.42 -14.21
CA GLY A 253 10.79 -7.14 -15.64
C GLY A 253 9.54 -6.36 -16.03
N GLY A 254 9.53 -5.81 -17.24
CA GLY A 254 8.51 -4.92 -17.77
C GLY A 254 9.10 -3.56 -18.17
N ILE A 255 8.26 -2.54 -18.37
CA ILE A 255 8.71 -1.19 -18.78
C ILE A 255 9.20 -0.43 -17.55
N GLY A 256 10.53 -0.27 -17.44
CA GLY A 256 11.14 0.53 -16.38
C GLY A 256 10.78 2.00 -16.48
N LYS A 257 10.55 2.65 -15.34
CA LYS A 257 10.25 4.08 -15.28
C LYS A 257 11.53 4.91 -15.39
N LEU A 258 11.53 5.89 -16.30
CA LEU A 258 12.66 6.82 -16.45
C LEU A 258 12.93 7.54 -15.11
N GLY A 259 14.21 7.65 -14.73
CA GLY A 259 14.61 8.27 -13.45
C GLY A 259 14.45 7.36 -12.22
N ASP A 260 13.85 6.16 -12.32
CA ASP A 260 13.78 5.22 -11.20
C ASP A 260 15.17 4.68 -10.83
N LYS A 261 15.47 4.61 -9.52
CA LYS A 261 16.80 4.28 -9.00
C LYS A 261 16.78 3.02 -8.15
N PHE A 262 17.66 2.08 -8.46
CA PHE A 262 17.95 0.95 -7.59
C PHE A 262 19.01 1.37 -6.55
N THR A 263 18.60 1.61 -5.30
CA THR A 263 19.45 2.23 -4.27
C THR A 263 20.00 1.24 -3.25
N LEU A 264 19.68 -0.06 -3.37
CA LEU A 264 20.29 -1.07 -2.50
C LEU A 264 21.81 -1.11 -2.72
N LYS A 265 22.56 -1.23 -1.62
CA LYS A 265 24.01 -1.43 -1.62
C LYS A 265 24.34 -2.91 -1.89
N LYS A 266 25.56 -3.20 -2.33
CA LYS A 266 26.02 -4.57 -2.63
C LYS A 266 25.86 -5.53 -1.44
N ASN A 267 26.13 -5.07 -0.23
CA ASN A 267 25.97 -5.86 0.99
C ASN A 267 24.50 -6.20 1.30
N GLU A 268 23.54 -5.33 0.93
CA GLU A 268 22.10 -5.58 1.10
C GLU A 268 21.55 -6.57 0.05
N CYS A 269 22.30 -6.84 -1.01
CA CYS A 269 21.91 -7.71 -2.12
C CYS A 269 22.43 -9.13 -2.03
N LYS A 270 23.28 -9.48 -1.05
CA LYS A 270 23.95 -10.79 -0.93
C LYS A 270 22.99 -12.00 -1.00
N ASN A 271 21.79 -11.84 -0.48
CA ASN A 271 20.77 -12.91 -0.41
C ASN A 271 19.71 -12.83 -1.52
N ILE A 272 19.96 -12.05 -2.57
CA ILE A 272 19.00 -11.79 -3.64
C ILE A 272 19.62 -12.27 -4.97
N LYS A 273 18.89 -13.12 -5.70
CA LYS A 273 19.15 -13.43 -7.10
C LYS A 273 18.03 -12.84 -7.96
N ALA A 274 18.37 -12.02 -8.96
CA ALA A 274 17.40 -11.40 -9.85
C ALA A 274 17.23 -12.20 -11.14
N TYR A 275 15.99 -12.51 -11.49
CA TYR A 275 15.59 -13.20 -12.73
C TYR A 275 14.89 -12.19 -13.62
N VAL A 276 15.66 -11.57 -14.50
CA VAL A 276 15.23 -10.45 -15.36
C VAL A 276 14.53 -11.01 -16.61
N PHE A 277 13.29 -10.62 -16.84
CA PHE A 277 12.53 -11.11 -18.00
C PHE A 277 11.98 -9.97 -18.88
N GLY A 278 11.59 -10.33 -20.10
CA GLY A 278 10.93 -9.43 -21.05
C GLY A 278 11.88 -8.64 -21.96
N LYS A 279 11.32 -7.69 -22.71
CA LYS A 279 12.05 -6.95 -23.76
C LYS A 279 13.03 -5.91 -23.22
N ASN A 280 12.72 -5.27 -22.10
CA ASN A 280 13.50 -4.15 -21.52
C ASN A 280 14.61 -4.57 -20.52
N LYS A 281 15.22 -5.75 -20.70
CA LYS A 281 16.23 -6.30 -19.79
C LYS A 281 17.40 -5.34 -19.52
N ASN A 282 17.86 -4.62 -20.54
CA ASN A 282 19.00 -3.70 -20.44
C ASN A 282 18.78 -2.57 -19.42
N PHE A 283 17.53 -2.13 -19.22
CA PHE A 283 17.20 -1.15 -18.18
C PHE A 283 17.58 -1.67 -16.78
N PHE A 284 17.26 -2.92 -16.48
CA PHE A 284 17.54 -3.55 -15.19
C PHE A 284 19.01 -3.89 -15.03
N ILE A 285 19.64 -4.47 -16.07
CA ILE A 285 21.05 -4.86 -16.08
C ILE A 285 21.93 -3.66 -15.75
N LYS A 286 21.72 -2.51 -16.40
CA LYS A 286 22.46 -1.25 -16.11
C LYS A 286 22.33 -0.82 -14.65
N LYS A 287 21.19 -1.08 -13.98
CA LYS A 287 20.97 -0.70 -12.58
C LYS A 287 21.53 -1.73 -11.59
N PHE A 288 21.66 -2.98 -12.00
CA PHE A 288 22.13 -4.10 -11.17
C PHE A 288 23.64 -4.28 -11.20
N LYS A 289 24.32 -3.76 -12.23
CA LYS A 289 25.77 -3.90 -12.45
C LYS A 289 26.56 -3.80 -11.13
N ASN A 290 27.37 -4.85 -10.82
CA ASN A 290 28.22 -4.95 -9.64
C ASN A 290 27.51 -4.93 -8.26
N LYS A 291 26.16 -5.00 -8.22
CA LYS A 291 25.40 -4.97 -6.97
C LYS A 291 24.68 -6.27 -6.64
N ILE A 292 24.14 -6.95 -7.65
CA ILE A 292 23.28 -8.12 -7.47
C ILE A 292 23.55 -9.14 -8.58
N SER A 293 23.52 -10.44 -8.24
CA SER A 293 23.56 -11.51 -9.22
C SER A 293 22.26 -11.56 -10.01
N TYR A 294 22.34 -11.61 -11.33
CA TYR A 294 21.17 -11.66 -12.20
C TYR A 294 21.31 -12.64 -13.34
N TYR A 295 20.17 -13.15 -13.80
CA TYR A 295 20.01 -13.98 -14.98
C TYR A 295 18.94 -13.40 -15.89
N CYS A 296 19.07 -13.60 -17.21
CA CYS A 296 18.17 -13.00 -18.21
C CYS A 296 17.34 -14.06 -18.91
N PHE A 297 16.04 -13.78 -19.08
CA PHE A 297 15.07 -14.70 -19.68
C PHE A 297 14.23 -13.99 -20.75
N LYS A 298 13.66 -14.76 -21.67
CA LYS A 298 12.78 -14.24 -22.73
C LYS A 298 11.51 -13.64 -22.13
N ASP A 299 10.90 -14.37 -21.22
CA ASP A 299 9.60 -14.05 -20.61
C ASP A 299 9.50 -14.52 -19.15
N LEU A 300 8.39 -14.18 -18.49
CA LEU A 300 8.11 -14.54 -17.11
C LEU A 300 8.02 -16.06 -16.89
N ASN A 301 7.48 -16.81 -17.86
CA ASN A 301 7.32 -18.25 -17.75
C ASN A 301 8.68 -18.96 -17.69
N THR A 302 9.62 -18.62 -18.61
CA THR A 302 10.97 -19.18 -18.61
C THR A 302 11.77 -18.79 -17.36
N ALA A 303 11.62 -17.56 -16.87
CA ALA A 303 12.24 -17.11 -15.63
C ALA A 303 11.71 -17.90 -14.41
N LEU A 304 10.40 -18.08 -14.30
CA LEU A 304 9.78 -18.83 -13.21
C LEU A 304 10.18 -20.31 -13.24
N LYS A 305 10.17 -20.93 -14.43
CA LYS A 305 10.60 -22.34 -14.61
C LYS A 305 12.03 -22.55 -14.10
N GLN A 306 12.95 -21.63 -14.41
CA GLN A 306 14.33 -21.69 -13.93
C GLN A 306 14.42 -21.54 -12.40
N VAL A 307 13.65 -20.59 -11.82
CA VAL A 307 13.59 -20.42 -10.35
C VAL A 307 13.13 -21.72 -9.68
N LEU A 308 12.06 -22.32 -10.15
CA LEU A 308 11.52 -23.55 -9.57
C LEU A 308 12.48 -24.72 -9.73
N LYS A 309 13.17 -24.84 -10.87
CA LYS A 309 14.23 -25.85 -11.09
C LYS A 309 15.38 -25.69 -10.09
N GLU A 310 15.87 -24.48 -9.85
CA GLU A 310 16.93 -24.22 -8.88
C GLU A 310 16.50 -24.55 -7.43
N ILE A 311 15.25 -24.24 -7.09
CA ILE A 311 14.71 -24.56 -5.76
C ILE A 311 14.60 -26.06 -5.55
N ASN A 312 14.08 -26.79 -6.54
CA ASN A 312 13.93 -28.24 -6.47
C ASN A 312 15.29 -28.99 -6.40
N ASN A 313 16.30 -28.47 -7.08
CA ASN A 313 17.64 -29.05 -7.08
C ASN A 313 18.47 -28.70 -5.83
N SER A 314 17.97 -27.82 -4.96
CA SER A 314 18.72 -27.43 -3.77
C SER A 314 18.59 -28.48 -2.67
N ARG A 315 19.75 -28.96 -2.17
CA ARG A 315 19.85 -29.98 -1.12
C ARG A 315 19.76 -29.42 0.30
N ASP A 316 19.86 -28.09 0.46
CA ASP A 316 19.78 -27.46 1.79
C ASP A 316 18.31 -27.25 2.25
N ASN A 317 18.09 -27.25 3.56
CA ASN A 317 16.75 -27.03 4.17
C ASN A 317 16.45 -25.55 4.46
N LEU A 318 17.12 -24.62 3.76
CA LEU A 318 16.94 -23.19 4.03
C LEU A 318 15.64 -22.68 3.41
N HIS A 319 14.92 -21.88 4.17
CA HIS A 319 13.70 -21.23 3.69
C HIS A 319 14.02 -20.25 2.54
N ARG A 320 13.26 -20.32 1.46
CA ARG A 320 13.42 -19.51 0.24
C ARG A 320 12.19 -18.68 -0.04
N THR A 321 12.38 -17.52 -0.65
CA THR A 321 11.28 -16.69 -1.09
C THR A 321 11.34 -16.48 -2.60
N VAL A 322 10.29 -16.85 -3.31
CA VAL A 322 10.05 -16.44 -4.69
C VAL A 322 9.24 -15.16 -4.66
N LEU A 323 9.85 -14.08 -5.06
CA LEU A 323 9.23 -12.77 -5.08
C LEU A 323 8.96 -12.33 -6.53
N PHE A 324 7.71 -12.32 -6.94
CA PHE A 324 7.29 -11.67 -8.18
C PHE A 324 6.96 -10.20 -7.87
N SER A 325 7.94 -9.32 -8.04
CA SER A 325 7.82 -7.86 -7.85
C SER A 325 8.52 -7.17 -9.00
N PRO A 326 7.80 -6.91 -10.11
CA PRO A 326 8.38 -6.54 -11.40
C PRO A 326 9.18 -5.24 -11.41
N ALA A 327 8.96 -4.33 -10.45
CA ALA A 327 9.58 -3.00 -10.37
C ALA A 327 9.42 -2.16 -11.65
N ALA A 328 8.38 -2.44 -12.45
CA ALA A 328 8.15 -1.84 -13.75
C ALA A 328 6.66 -1.88 -14.13
N ALA A 329 6.25 -1.01 -15.03
CA ALA A 329 4.93 -1.06 -15.63
C ALA A 329 4.74 -2.35 -16.45
N SER A 330 3.48 -2.78 -16.64
CA SER A 330 3.12 -4.05 -17.28
C SER A 330 2.75 -3.93 -18.76
N PHE A 331 2.74 -2.71 -19.31
CA PHE A 331 2.15 -2.40 -20.62
C PHE A 331 2.92 -2.93 -21.82
N ASP A 332 4.07 -3.58 -21.61
CA ASP A 332 4.81 -4.30 -22.66
C ASP A 332 4.18 -5.65 -23.05
N SER A 333 3.42 -6.25 -22.12
CA SER A 333 2.89 -7.61 -22.30
C SER A 333 1.49 -7.81 -21.72
N PHE A 334 0.97 -6.85 -20.92
CA PHE A 334 -0.31 -6.96 -20.23
C PHE A 334 -1.03 -5.61 -20.21
N LYS A 335 -2.37 -5.61 -20.22
CA LYS A 335 -3.20 -4.39 -20.14
C LYS A 335 -3.01 -3.62 -18.85
N ASN A 336 -2.73 -4.31 -17.74
CA ASN A 336 -2.54 -3.73 -16.42
C ASN A 336 -1.79 -4.70 -15.50
N PHE A 337 -1.49 -4.25 -14.29
CA PHE A 337 -0.78 -5.07 -13.30
C PHE A 337 -1.65 -6.21 -12.75
N GLU A 338 -2.97 -6.08 -12.77
CA GLU A 338 -3.92 -7.12 -12.34
C GLU A 338 -3.83 -8.33 -13.29
N GLU A 339 -3.85 -8.09 -14.58
CA GLU A 339 -3.71 -9.14 -15.60
C GLU A 339 -2.34 -9.83 -15.48
N ARG A 340 -1.27 -9.07 -15.34
CA ARG A 340 0.08 -9.60 -15.10
C ARG A 340 0.14 -10.44 -13.81
N GLY A 341 -0.50 -9.97 -12.73
CA GLY A 341 -0.56 -10.72 -11.48
C GLY A 341 -1.40 -12.00 -11.58
N LYS A 342 -2.51 -11.96 -12.33
CA LYS A 342 -3.33 -13.15 -12.64
C LYS A 342 -2.54 -14.17 -13.46
N HIS A 343 -1.78 -13.72 -14.45
CA HIS A 343 -0.93 -14.57 -15.26
C HIS A 343 0.16 -15.27 -14.43
N PHE A 344 0.82 -14.56 -13.53
CA PHE A 344 1.79 -15.18 -12.61
C PHE A 344 1.14 -16.27 -11.74
N ASN A 345 -0.05 -16.01 -11.17
CA ASN A 345 -0.77 -17.01 -10.39
C ASN A 345 -1.19 -18.22 -11.24
N PHE A 346 -1.50 -18.02 -12.51
CA PHE A 346 -1.81 -19.10 -13.45
C PHE A 346 -0.57 -19.96 -13.71
N LEU A 347 0.59 -19.34 -13.94
CA LEU A 347 1.85 -20.06 -14.14
C LEU A 347 2.23 -20.93 -12.92
N LEU A 348 2.02 -20.39 -11.69
CA LEU A 348 2.28 -21.16 -10.47
C LEU A 348 1.41 -22.40 -10.31
N LYS A 349 0.20 -22.43 -10.89
CA LYS A 349 -0.67 -23.60 -10.87
C LYS A 349 -0.27 -24.67 -11.89
N LYS A 350 0.50 -24.29 -12.90
CA LYS A 350 0.96 -25.18 -13.96
C LYS A 350 2.17 -26.01 -13.53
N TYR A 351 2.90 -25.54 -12.51
CA TYR A 351 4.08 -26.17 -11.93
C TYR A 351 3.83 -26.66 -10.49
#